data_02b4cabcfc1a4b1e8ad83f495a92b391
#
_entry.id   02b4cabcfc1a4b1e8ad83f495a92b391
#
_cell.length_a   1.000
_cell.length_b   1.000
_cell.length_c   1.000
_cell.angle_alpha   90.00
_cell.angle_beta   90.00
_cell.angle_gamma   90.00
#
_symmetry.space_group_name_H-M   'P 1'
#
loop_
_entity.id
_entity.type
_entity.pdbx_description
1 polymer ?
#
loop_
_entity_poly.entity_id
_entity_poly.type
_entity_poly.pdbx_seq_one_letter_code
_entity_poly.pdbx_strand_id
1 'polypeptide(L)'
;MLGGMARSGGPVMSRREFLALTDRLIGDGEALVEGPDWNLFRAWLLNSDELLERVWGRMDRYHLAWLNVGRDSAPPGSELDEPGTQRFITEVASAKLAVLRTMRDAVARRGSSRLSDEE
;
A
#
# COMPACT_ATOMS: atom_id res chain seq x y z
N MET A 1 -3.65 34.83 4.28
CA MET A 1 -3.48 34.18 4.23
C MET A 1 -3.84 33.19 3.68
N LEU A 2 -4.11 32.81 3.62
CA LEU A 2 -4.48 31.90 2.83
C LEU A 2 -3.46 30.92 2.52
N GLY A 3 -2.29 30.94 3.13
CA GLY A 3 -1.24 30.05 2.84
C GLY A 3 -1.61 28.60 2.97
N GLY A 4 -2.40 28.26 3.93
CA GLY A 4 -2.81 26.89 4.12
C GLY A 4 -3.64 26.35 2.99
N MET A 5 -4.38 27.21 2.36
CA MET A 5 -5.21 26.80 1.26
C MET A 5 -4.39 26.43 0.05
N ALA A 6 -3.29 27.12 -0.15
CA ALA A 6 -2.49 26.88 -1.33
C ALA A 6 -1.92 25.47 -1.36
N ARG A 7 -1.78 24.85 -0.21
CA ARG A 7 -1.20 23.51 -0.20
C ARG A 7 -2.18 22.41 -0.50
N SER A 8 -3.48 22.69 -0.50
CA SER A 8 -4.42 21.60 -0.67
C SER A 8 -4.35 20.99 -2.05
N GLY A 9 -3.89 21.72 -3.06
CA GLY A 9 -3.74 21.16 -4.39
C GLY A 9 -2.32 20.76 -4.75
N GLY A 10 -1.37 20.94 -3.85
CA GLY A 10 0.02 20.68 -4.15
C GLY A 10 0.43 19.24 -3.98
N PRO A 11 1.59 18.87 -4.55
CA PRO A 11 2.11 17.52 -4.36
C PRO A 11 2.42 17.26 -2.89
N VAL A 12 2.18 16.04 -2.43
CA VAL A 12 2.48 15.64 -1.06
C VAL A 12 3.92 15.17 -0.90
N MET A 13 4.53 14.72 -2.00
CA MET A 13 5.94 14.31 -2.00
C MET A 13 6.41 14.24 -3.43
N SER A 14 7.70 14.02 -3.64
CA SER A 14 8.24 13.85 -4.96
C SER A 14 7.98 12.44 -5.49
N ARG A 15 8.01 12.29 -6.82
CA ARG A 15 7.87 10.99 -7.44
C ARG A 15 9.00 10.06 -6.97
N ARG A 16 10.19 10.57 -6.86
CA ARG A 16 11.33 9.79 -6.40
C ARG A 16 11.11 9.26 -5.01
N GLU A 17 10.63 10.10 -4.11
CA GLU A 17 10.35 9.70 -2.74
C GLU A 17 9.25 8.64 -2.70
N PHE A 18 8.19 8.85 -3.49
CA PHE A 18 7.09 7.89 -3.54
C PHE A 18 7.57 6.53 -4.03
N LEU A 19 8.38 6.52 -5.10
CA LEU A 19 8.86 5.25 -5.64
C LEU A 19 9.75 4.53 -4.63
N ALA A 20 10.59 5.27 -3.90
CA ALA A 20 11.45 4.66 -2.91
C ALA A 20 10.64 4.05 -1.78
N LEU A 21 9.63 4.76 -1.28
CA LEU A 21 8.78 4.26 -0.20
C LEU A 21 7.97 3.05 -0.66
N THR A 22 7.46 3.11 -1.88
CA THR A 22 6.65 2.01 -2.41
C THR A 22 7.52 0.78 -2.66
N ASP A 23 8.72 0.96 -3.18
CA ASP A 23 9.64 -0.16 -3.39
C ASP A 23 9.98 -0.84 -2.07
N ARG A 24 10.12 -0.05 -1.00
CA ARG A 24 10.36 -0.61 0.32
C ARG A 24 9.17 -1.44 0.80
N LEU A 25 7.97 -0.92 0.62
CA LEU A 25 6.77 -1.67 1.00
C LEU A 25 6.65 -2.95 0.19
N ILE A 26 6.97 -2.91 -1.10
CA ILE A 26 6.94 -4.11 -1.93
C ILE A 26 7.95 -5.13 -1.41
N GLY A 27 9.17 -4.70 -1.09
CA GLY A 27 10.17 -5.60 -0.55
C GLY A 27 9.75 -6.22 0.76
N ASP A 28 9.16 -5.42 1.66
CA ASP A 28 8.68 -5.93 2.93
C ASP A 28 7.54 -6.93 2.73
N GLY A 29 6.65 -6.65 1.78
CA GLY A 29 5.56 -7.56 1.48
C GLY A 29 6.05 -8.87 0.90
N GLU A 30 7.06 -8.82 0.05
CA GLU A 30 7.67 -10.03 -0.51
C GLU A 30 8.28 -10.90 0.60
N ALA A 31 8.91 -10.26 1.56
CA ALA A 31 9.46 -10.98 2.70
C ALA A 31 8.36 -11.65 3.51
N LEU A 32 7.21 -11.00 3.63
CA LEU A 32 6.06 -11.58 4.34
C LEU A 32 5.50 -12.80 3.64
N VAL A 33 5.52 -12.80 2.31
CA VAL A 33 5.03 -13.96 1.56
C VAL A 33 5.93 -15.17 1.83
N GLU A 34 7.23 -14.94 1.93
CA GLU A 34 8.18 -16.02 2.18
C GLU A 34 8.24 -16.44 3.65
N GLY A 35 8.09 -15.47 4.55
CA GLY A 35 8.15 -15.73 5.99
C GLY A 35 7.01 -15.03 6.70
N PRO A 36 5.80 -15.58 6.64
CA PRO A 36 4.65 -14.92 7.25
C PRO A 36 4.83 -14.73 8.76
N ASP A 37 4.55 -13.51 9.22
CA ASP A 37 4.63 -13.13 10.62
C ASP A 37 3.52 -12.15 10.90
N TRP A 38 2.69 -12.45 11.89
CA TRP A 38 1.48 -11.67 12.14
C TRP A 38 1.78 -10.21 12.50
N ASN A 39 2.77 -10.00 13.36
CA ASN A 39 3.09 -8.64 13.79
C ASN A 39 3.68 -7.81 12.67
N LEU A 40 4.55 -8.41 11.87
CA LEU A 40 5.12 -7.72 10.73
C LEU A 40 4.05 -7.46 9.68
N PHE A 41 3.12 -8.39 9.50
CA PHE A 41 2.03 -8.22 8.55
C PHE A 41 1.16 -7.03 8.96
N ARG A 42 0.80 -6.93 10.23
CA ARG A 42 -0.02 -5.82 10.70
C ARG A 42 0.68 -4.47 10.50
N ALA A 43 1.98 -4.42 10.82
CA ALA A 43 2.75 -3.20 10.62
C ALA A 43 2.80 -2.83 9.14
N TRP A 44 2.99 -3.82 8.27
CA TRP A 44 3.03 -3.60 6.83
C TRP A 44 1.70 -3.07 6.31
N LEU A 45 0.59 -3.63 6.81
CA LEU A 45 -0.73 -3.15 6.42
C LEU A 45 -0.93 -1.69 6.81
N LEU A 46 -0.54 -1.33 8.03
CA LEU A 46 -0.69 0.03 8.49
C LEU A 46 0.17 1.00 7.69
N ASN A 47 1.42 0.61 7.44
CA ASN A 47 2.33 1.46 6.69
C ASN A 47 1.85 1.66 5.25
N SER A 48 1.35 0.60 4.63
CA SER A 48 0.84 0.68 3.27
C SER A 48 -0.40 1.54 3.19
N ASP A 49 -1.33 1.33 4.12
CA ASP A 49 -2.56 2.11 4.17
C ASP A 49 -2.25 3.58 4.34
N GLU A 50 -1.32 3.89 5.22
CA GLU A 50 -0.97 5.28 5.50
C GLU A 50 -0.38 5.97 4.27
N LEU A 51 0.50 5.28 3.56
CA LEU A 51 1.07 5.85 2.34
C LEU A 51 0.01 6.09 1.29
N LEU A 52 -0.85 5.10 1.07
CA LEU A 52 -1.89 5.21 0.06
C LEU A 52 -2.87 6.33 0.38
N GLU A 53 -3.27 6.43 1.64
CA GLU A 53 -4.18 7.48 2.05
C GLU A 53 -3.54 8.86 1.89
N ARG A 54 -2.28 8.97 2.26
CA ARG A 54 -1.57 10.24 2.22
C ARG A 54 -1.38 10.75 0.80
N VAL A 55 -1.06 9.87 -0.12
CA VAL A 55 -0.79 10.27 -1.50
C VAL A 55 -2.07 10.37 -2.32
N TRP A 56 -2.93 9.37 -2.22
CA TRP A 56 -4.09 9.25 -3.12
C TRP A 56 -5.40 9.68 -2.48
N GLY A 57 -5.52 9.54 -1.16
CA GLY A 57 -6.78 9.77 -0.47
C GLY A 57 -7.61 8.50 -0.40
N ARG A 58 -8.60 8.52 0.50
CA ARG A 58 -9.34 7.30 0.82
C ARG A 58 -10.25 6.82 -0.29
N MET A 59 -10.70 7.72 -1.16
CA MET A 59 -11.65 7.35 -2.21
C MET A 59 -10.98 7.09 -3.54
N ASP A 60 -9.67 7.13 -3.58
CA ASP A 60 -8.94 6.89 -4.82
C ASP A 60 -8.94 5.40 -5.18
N ARG A 61 -8.91 5.13 -6.48
CA ARG A 61 -8.99 3.76 -6.98
C ARG A 61 -7.87 2.85 -6.47
N TYR A 62 -6.67 3.39 -6.29
CA TYR A 62 -5.57 2.57 -5.79
C TYR A 62 -5.79 2.19 -4.35
N HIS A 63 -6.22 3.12 -3.52
CA HIS A 63 -6.46 2.83 -2.11
C HIS A 63 -7.63 1.87 -1.96
N LEU A 64 -8.71 2.09 -2.73
CA LEU A 64 -9.86 1.21 -2.66
C LEU A 64 -9.52 -0.20 -3.15
N ALA A 65 -8.74 -0.30 -4.24
CA ALA A 65 -8.32 -1.61 -4.74
C ALA A 65 -7.50 -2.34 -3.70
N TRP A 66 -6.56 -1.63 -3.07
CA TRP A 66 -5.72 -2.23 -2.04
C TRP A 66 -6.55 -2.70 -0.84
N LEU A 67 -7.53 -1.90 -0.43
CA LEU A 67 -8.40 -2.27 0.69
C LEU A 67 -9.25 -3.50 0.38
N ASN A 68 -9.68 -3.63 -0.87
CA ASN A 68 -10.62 -4.68 -1.23
C ASN A 68 -9.98 -6.02 -1.52
N VAL A 69 -8.73 -6.05 -2.00
CA VAL A 69 -8.12 -7.34 -2.34
C VAL A 69 -7.85 -8.14 -1.09
N GLY A 70 -8.05 -9.43 -1.17
CA GLY A 70 -7.77 -10.33 -0.06
C GLY A 70 -8.86 -10.41 0.99
N ARG A 71 -9.97 -9.68 0.81
CA ARG A 71 -11.02 -9.66 1.83
C ARG A 71 -11.66 -11.02 2.07
N ASP A 72 -11.67 -11.85 1.05
CA ASP A 72 -12.32 -13.15 1.14
C ASP A 72 -11.37 -14.27 1.55
N SER A 73 -10.14 -13.93 1.88
CA SER A 73 -9.13 -14.94 2.17
C SER A 73 -9.37 -15.65 3.50
N ALA A 74 -10.05 -15.02 4.44
CA ALA A 74 -10.38 -15.63 5.72
C ALA A 74 -11.87 -15.63 5.92
N PRO A 75 -12.43 -16.73 6.41
CA PRO A 75 -13.86 -16.77 6.74
C PRO A 75 -14.16 -15.78 7.86
N PRO A 76 -15.28 -15.06 7.78
CA PRO A 76 -15.65 -14.12 8.82
C PRO A 76 -15.83 -14.83 10.16
N GLY A 77 -15.30 -14.22 11.21
CA GLY A 77 -15.47 -14.74 12.56
C GLY A 77 -14.70 -15.99 12.86
N SER A 78 -13.87 -16.46 11.94
CA SER A 78 -13.09 -17.67 12.16
C SER A 78 -11.85 -17.37 12.95
N GLU A 79 -11.48 -18.32 13.80
CA GLU A 79 -10.17 -18.33 14.40
C GLU A 79 -9.29 -19.20 13.54
N LEU A 80 -8.14 -18.67 13.17
CA LEU A 80 -7.20 -19.42 12.36
C LEU A 80 -6.15 -20.04 13.24
N ASP A 81 -5.84 -21.32 12.98
CA ASP A 81 -4.68 -21.93 13.58
C ASP A 81 -3.42 -21.33 12.95
N GLU A 82 -2.27 -21.77 13.41
CA GLU A 82 -1.04 -21.16 12.93
C GLU A 82 -0.80 -21.38 11.44
N PRO A 83 -0.97 -22.58 10.88
CA PRO A 83 -0.84 -22.74 9.44
C PRO A 83 -1.89 -21.95 8.65
N GLY A 84 -3.09 -21.83 9.20
CA GLY A 84 -4.14 -21.04 8.56
C GLY A 84 -3.81 -19.57 8.57
N THR A 85 -3.24 -19.07 9.67
CA THR A 85 -2.80 -17.69 9.76
C THR A 85 -1.71 -17.41 8.74
N GLN A 86 -0.73 -18.29 8.64
CA GLN A 86 0.36 -18.11 7.68
C GLN A 86 -0.15 -18.08 6.26
N ARG A 87 -1.08 -18.98 5.94
CA ARG A 87 -1.68 -19.01 4.59
C ARG A 87 -2.45 -17.74 4.31
N PHE A 88 -3.20 -17.28 5.29
CA PHE A 88 -3.96 -16.02 5.17
C PHE A 88 -3.01 -14.86 4.88
N ILE A 89 -1.92 -14.74 5.64
CA ILE A 89 -0.95 -13.66 5.44
C ILE A 89 -0.38 -13.72 4.03
N THR A 90 0.02 -14.92 3.59
CA THR A 90 0.62 -15.10 2.27
C THR A 90 -0.36 -14.68 1.17
N GLU A 91 -1.62 -15.11 1.28
CA GLU A 91 -2.61 -14.78 0.26
C GLU A 91 -2.94 -13.31 0.22
N VAL A 92 -3.15 -12.70 1.38
CA VAL A 92 -3.50 -11.29 1.43
C VAL A 92 -2.32 -10.43 1.01
N ALA A 93 -1.12 -10.75 1.49
CA ALA A 93 0.07 -9.99 1.11
C ALA A 93 0.32 -10.08 -0.39
N SER A 94 0.16 -11.27 -0.98
CA SER A 94 0.35 -11.44 -2.41
C SER A 94 -0.64 -10.58 -3.22
N ALA A 95 -1.90 -10.56 -2.80
CA ALA A 95 -2.92 -9.78 -3.49
C ALA A 95 -2.64 -8.30 -3.39
N LYS A 96 -2.28 -7.82 -2.20
CA LYS A 96 -2.00 -6.40 -2.00
C LYS A 96 -0.70 -5.98 -2.68
N LEU A 97 0.27 -6.88 -2.75
CA LEU A 97 1.50 -6.63 -3.51
C LEU A 97 1.21 -6.37 -4.98
N ALA A 98 0.26 -7.09 -5.56
CA ALA A 98 -0.09 -6.88 -6.96
C ALA A 98 -0.60 -5.46 -7.18
N VAL A 99 -1.40 -4.93 -6.24
CA VAL A 99 -1.87 -3.55 -6.33
C VAL A 99 -0.71 -2.58 -6.21
N LEU A 100 0.17 -2.79 -5.24
CA LEU A 100 1.32 -1.90 -5.03
C LEU A 100 2.23 -1.87 -6.25
N ARG A 101 2.47 -3.04 -6.86
CA ARG A 101 3.32 -3.12 -8.05
C ARG A 101 2.70 -2.41 -9.24
N THR A 102 1.41 -2.61 -9.45
CA THR A 102 0.70 -1.95 -10.55
C THR A 102 0.73 -0.45 -10.40
N MET A 103 0.47 0.04 -9.19
CA MET A 103 0.51 1.46 -8.89
C MET A 103 1.91 2.02 -9.09
N ARG A 104 2.89 1.33 -8.56
CA ARG A 104 4.29 1.77 -8.65
C ARG A 104 4.74 1.89 -10.10
N ASP A 105 4.40 0.89 -10.92
CA ASP A 105 4.81 0.89 -12.32
C ASP A 105 4.10 1.99 -13.10
N ALA A 106 2.83 2.26 -12.79
CA ALA A 106 2.10 3.33 -13.45
C ALA A 106 2.73 4.68 -13.12
N VAL A 107 3.10 4.90 -11.86
CA VAL A 107 3.73 6.15 -11.46
C VAL A 107 5.11 6.29 -12.11
N ALA A 108 5.87 5.21 -12.16
CA ALA A 108 7.20 5.24 -12.76
C ALA A 108 7.13 5.63 -14.22
N ARG A 109 6.08 5.18 -14.92
CA ARG A 109 5.96 5.46 -16.36
C ARG A 109 5.32 6.81 -16.66
N ARG A 110 4.33 7.22 -15.86
CA ARG A 110 3.48 8.37 -16.20
C ARG A 110 3.56 9.51 -15.21
N GLY A 111 4.07 9.25 -14.01
CA GLY A 111 3.99 10.23 -12.93
C GLY A 111 2.56 10.39 -12.43
N SER A 112 2.33 11.44 -11.68
CA SER A 112 1.02 11.74 -11.12
C SER A 112 0.97 13.21 -10.73
N SER A 113 -0.20 13.80 -10.84
CA SER A 113 -0.40 15.17 -10.39
C SER A 113 -0.26 15.31 -8.88
N ARG A 114 -0.34 14.21 -8.14
CA ARG A 114 -0.15 14.21 -6.70
C ARG A 114 1.31 14.21 -6.28
N LEU A 115 2.22 14.01 -7.22
CA LEU A 115 3.64 13.88 -6.93
C LEU A 115 4.42 14.88 -7.77
N SER A 116 5.43 15.49 -7.17
CA SER A 116 6.27 16.40 -7.94
C SER A 116 7.31 15.59 -8.70
N ASP A 117 7.80 16.16 -9.79
CA ASP A 117 8.86 15.55 -10.58
C ASP A 117 10.25 15.96 -10.10
N GLU A 118 10.32 16.77 -9.06
CA GLU A 118 11.61 17.18 -8.52
C GLU A 118 12.30 16.01 -7.86
N GLU A 119 13.61 16.03 -7.96
CA GLU A 119 14.44 14.97 -7.40
C GLU A 119 14.88 15.29 -6.00
#